data_58977699cafa5195264afaa0b1077e0d
#
_entry.id   58977699cafa5195264afaa0b1077e0d
#
_cell.length_a   1.000
_cell.length_b   1.000
_cell.length_c   1.000
_cell.angle_alpha   90.00
_cell.angle_beta   90.00
_cell.angle_gamma   90.00
#
_symmetry.space_group_name_H-M   'P 1'
#
loop_
_entity.id
_entity.type
_entity.pdbx_description
1 polymer ?
#
loop_
_entity_poly.entity_id
_entity_poly.type
_entity_poly.pdbx_seq_one_letter_code
_entity_poly.pdbx_strand_id
1 'polypeptide(L)'
;MPSLTNYFTDGSAVPNPGQGGFAVIKDGQPYLIGGEATGSPISSDQTTNIRMEARAIITALRDADGKPCRIVTDSQFWINVATKWAPSWQAKGWRKPGGEIKNLDLVTELYRLYQESQAELVWTRGHAGTELNELADHWANRARQLKLTDPVLAEHPTLKR
;
A
#
# COMPACT_ATOMS: atom_id res chain seq x y z
N MET A 1 -21.37 15.99 11.28
CA MET A 1 -20.83 14.82 10.54
C MET A 1 -19.33 14.83 10.63
N PRO A 2 -18.74 13.77 11.08
CA PRO A 2 -17.29 13.70 11.06
C PRO A 2 -16.80 13.73 9.62
N SER A 3 -15.73 14.45 9.39
CA SER A 3 -15.08 14.50 8.08
C SER A 3 -14.54 13.13 7.73
N LEU A 4 -14.60 12.78 6.45
CA LEU A 4 -14.02 11.56 5.95
C LEU A 4 -12.50 11.69 5.99
N THR A 5 -11.82 10.71 6.60
CA THR A 5 -10.37 10.67 6.59
C THR A 5 -9.89 10.33 5.17
N ASN A 6 -8.93 11.08 4.67
CA ASN A 6 -8.37 10.87 3.34
C ASN A 6 -6.94 10.38 3.44
N TYR A 7 -6.64 9.28 2.76
CA TYR A 7 -5.30 8.74 2.66
C TYR A 7 -4.82 8.79 1.22
N PHE A 8 -3.57 9.18 1.02
CA PHE A 8 -2.87 9.01 -0.25
C PHE A 8 -1.75 8.02 0.00
N THR A 9 -1.64 7.02 -0.85
CA THR A 9 -0.68 5.94 -0.67
C THR A 9 0.20 5.79 -1.89
N ASP A 10 1.45 5.39 -1.68
CA ASP A 10 2.36 5.08 -2.78
C ASP A 10 3.37 4.04 -2.31
N GLY A 11 3.91 3.31 -3.27
CA GLY A 11 4.94 2.32 -3.01
C GLY A 11 5.95 2.29 -4.15
N SER A 12 7.18 1.93 -3.81
CA SER A 12 8.29 1.96 -4.76
C SER A 12 9.31 0.89 -4.41
N ALA A 13 9.87 0.25 -5.43
CA ALA A 13 11.05 -0.59 -5.28
C ALA A 13 12.05 -0.20 -6.36
N VAL A 14 13.31 0.03 -5.97
CA VAL A 14 14.34 0.45 -6.91
C VAL A 14 15.63 -0.29 -6.59
N PRO A 15 16.16 -1.05 -7.56
CA PRO A 15 15.48 -1.41 -8.81
C PRO A 15 14.22 -2.22 -8.54
N ASN A 16 13.42 -2.50 -9.54
CA ASN A 16 12.20 -3.30 -9.39
C ASN A 16 12.39 -4.67 -10.07
N PRO A 17 12.61 -5.79 -9.33
CA PRO A 17 12.59 -5.91 -7.88
C PRO A 17 13.85 -5.36 -7.20
N GLY A 18 13.72 -5.01 -5.92
CA GLY A 18 14.84 -4.49 -5.14
C GLY A 18 14.41 -4.05 -3.75
N GLN A 19 15.13 -3.07 -3.21
CA GLN A 19 14.76 -2.48 -1.92
C GLN A 19 13.47 -1.68 -2.08
N GLY A 20 12.50 -1.89 -1.21
CA GLY A 20 11.20 -1.24 -1.30
C GLY A 20 10.91 -0.28 -0.17
N GLY A 21 9.98 0.65 -0.47
CA GLY A 21 9.43 1.56 0.52
C GLY A 21 8.01 1.93 0.16
N PHE A 22 7.22 2.31 1.16
CA PHE A 22 5.86 2.79 0.94
C PHE A 22 5.55 3.95 1.87
N ALA A 23 4.53 4.72 1.51
CA ALA A 23 4.13 5.87 2.31
C ALA A 23 2.62 6.01 2.35
N VAL A 24 2.14 6.50 3.50
CA VAL A 24 0.74 6.87 3.71
C VAL A 24 0.72 8.33 4.13
N ILE A 25 0.02 9.14 3.33
CA ILE A 25 -0.24 10.55 3.62
C ILE A 25 -1.67 10.61 4.17
N LYS A 26 -1.84 11.15 5.38
CA LYS A 26 -3.14 11.21 6.03
C LYS A 26 -3.58 12.65 6.14
N ASP A 27 -4.74 12.96 5.55
CA ASP A 27 -5.31 14.31 5.54
C ASP A 27 -4.29 15.39 5.15
N GLY A 28 -3.52 15.08 4.11
CA GLY A 28 -2.55 16.01 3.56
C GLY A 28 -1.18 16.05 4.23
N GLN A 29 -0.97 15.24 5.26
CA GLN A 29 0.29 15.23 6.01
C GLN A 29 0.98 13.88 5.92
N PRO A 30 2.31 13.85 5.77
CA PRO A 30 3.04 12.59 5.88
C PRO A 30 2.73 11.92 7.22
N TYR A 31 2.41 10.63 7.20
CA TYR A 31 1.93 9.98 8.40
C TYR A 31 2.69 8.69 8.72
N LEU A 32 2.56 7.66 7.89
CA LEU A 32 3.27 6.40 8.12
C LEU A 32 4.11 6.05 6.90
N ILE A 33 5.31 5.57 7.16
CA ILE A 33 6.21 5.10 6.10
C ILE A 33 6.82 3.77 6.54
N GLY A 34 7.12 2.92 5.57
CA GLY A 34 7.71 1.61 5.86
C GLY A 34 8.23 0.96 4.60
N GLY A 35 8.48 -0.32 4.67
CA GLY A 35 8.98 -1.05 3.51
C GLY A 35 9.03 -2.55 3.78
N GLU A 36 9.78 -3.25 2.95
CA GLU A 36 10.11 -4.66 3.15
C GLU A 36 11.60 -4.84 3.05
N ALA A 37 12.14 -5.60 3.99
CA ALA A 37 13.56 -5.93 3.97
C ALA A 37 13.86 -6.87 2.80
N THR A 38 15.11 -6.87 2.37
CA THR A 38 15.63 -7.93 1.53
C THR A 38 15.46 -9.25 2.30
N GLY A 39 15.17 -10.34 1.60
CA GLY A 39 14.89 -11.60 2.27
C GLY A 39 13.44 -11.80 2.65
N SER A 40 12.52 -11.02 2.08
CA SER A 40 11.09 -11.23 2.26
C SER A 40 10.72 -12.67 1.93
N PRO A 41 9.78 -13.28 2.69
CA PRO A 41 9.45 -14.71 2.51
C PRO A 41 9.04 -15.09 1.09
N ILE A 42 8.60 -14.14 0.30
CA ILE A 42 8.06 -14.42 -1.03
C ILE A 42 9.08 -14.16 -2.13
N SER A 43 9.98 -13.23 -1.94
CA SER A 43 10.94 -12.87 -2.96
C SER A 43 12.37 -13.00 -2.46
N SER A 44 12.70 -14.08 -1.87
CA SER A 44 14.04 -14.40 -1.36
C SER A 44 14.90 -13.20 -0.95
N ASP A 45 15.08 -12.22 -1.79
CA ASP A 45 16.00 -11.11 -1.53
C ASP A 45 15.43 -9.72 -1.82
N GLN A 46 14.29 -9.63 -2.47
CA GLN A 46 13.86 -8.35 -3.04
C GLN A 46 12.35 -8.21 -3.02
N THR A 47 11.88 -6.98 -2.89
CA THR A 47 10.46 -6.70 -3.04
C THR A 47 10.17 -6.03 -4.37
N THR A 48 8.92 -5.68 -4.62
CA THR A 48 8.48 -5.10 -5.89
C THR A 48 7.60 -3.88 -5.65
N ASN A 49 7.47 -3.05 -6.68
CA ASN A 49 6.53 -1.92 -6.65
C ASN A 49 5.14 -2.39 -6.26
N ILE A 50 4.68 -3.50 -6.86
CA ILE A 50 3.33 -4.03 -6.60
C ILE A 50 3.14 -4.37 -5.13
N ARG A 51 4.12 -5.02 -4.50
CA ARG A 51 4.02 -5.34 -3.08
C ARG A 51 4.00 -4.07 -2.22
N MET A 52 4.82 -3.09 -2.55
CA MET A 52 4.90 -1.86 -1.78
C MET A 52 3.60 -1.04 -1.89
N GLU A 53 2.98 -1.02 -3.05
CA GLU A 53 1.68 -0.39 -3.22
C GLU A 53 0.62 -1.06 -2.34
N ALA A 54 0.61 -2.39 -2.27
CA ALA A 54 -0.30 -3.12 -1.40
C ALA A 54 -0.03 -2.82 0.08
N ARG A 55 1.24 -2.80 0.47
CA ARG A 55 1.60 -2.50 1.86
C ARG A 55 1.13 -1.13 2.30
N ALA A 56 1.21 -0.14 1.42
CA ALA A 56 0.70 1.20 1.72
C ALA A 56 -0.81 1.18 1.95
N ILE A 57 -1.56 0.51 1.07
CA ILE A 57 -3.02 0.42 1.22
C ILE A 57 -3.39 -0.34 2.49
N ILE A 58 -2.73 -1.46 2.77
CA ILE A 58 -2.96 -2.25 3.97
C ILE A 58 -2.72 -1.41 5.23
N THR A 59 -1.64 -0.64 5.23
CA THR A 59 -1.30 0.23 6.36
C THR A 59 -2.39 1.27 6.60
N ALA A 60 -2.90 1.88 5.52
CA ALA A 60 -4.01 2.83 5.63
C ALA A 60 -5.28 2.17 6.16
N LEU A 61 -5.61 0.97 5.65
CA LEU A 61 -6.79 0.23 6.12
C LEU A 61 -6.69 -0.09 7.62
N ARG A 62 -5.52 -0.49 8.07
CA ARG A 62 -5.30 -0.78 9.49
C ARG A 62 -5.42 0.47 10.35
N ASP A 63 -4.88 1.58 9.87
CA ASP A 63 -4.98 2.85 10.60
C ASP A 63 -6.43 3.31 10.71
N ALA A 64 -7.21 3.15 9.65
CA ALA A 64 -8.62 3.55 9.67
C ALA A 64 -9.45 2.70 10.64
N ASP A 65 -9.02 1.48 10.91
CA ASP A 65 -9.62 0.59 11.91
C ASP A 65 -11.16 0.50 11.77
N GLY A 66 -11.62 0.26 10.53
CA GLY A 66 -13.04 0.12 10.24
C GLY A 66 -13.80 1.43 10.10
N LYS A 67 -13.18 2.57 10.35
CA LYS A 67 -13.85 3.87 10.25
C LYS A 67 -13.95 4.31 8.80
N PRO A 68 -14.97 5.12 8.46
CA PRO A 68 -15.10 5.62 7.10
C PRO A 68 -13.87 6.38 6.64
N CYS A 69 -13.37 6.04 5.46
CA CYS A 69 -12.19 6.71 4.90
C CYS A 69 -12.16 6.59 3.39
N ARG A 70 -11.31 7.40 2.78
CA ARG A 70 -11.02 7.32 1.35
C ARG A 70 -9.53 7.07 1.20
N ILE A 71 -9.19 6.07 0.40
CA ILE A 71 -7.79 5.74 0.11
C ILE A 71 -7.55 5.96 -1.37
N VAL A 72 -6.70 6.92 -1.68
CA VAL A 72 -6.35 7.29 -3.05
C VAL A 72 -5.02 6.61 -3.39
N THR A 73 -5.01 5.84 -4.46
CA THR A 73 -3.83 5.11 -4.91
C THR A 73 -3.71 5.22 -6.42
N ASP A 74 -2.48 5.14 -6.92
CA ASP A 74 -2.25 5.08 -8.36
C ASP A 74 -2.26 3.63 -8.87
N SER A 75 -2.48 2.66 -8.00
CA SER A 75 -2.51 1.24 -8.36
C SER A 75 -3.92 0.77 -8.71
N GLN A 76 -4.27 0.86 -9.98
CA GLN A 76 -5.53 0.29 -10.44
C GLN A 76 -5.56 -1.24 -10.24
N PHE A 77 -4.39 -1.88 -10.31
CA PHE A 77 -4.27 -3.31 -10.06
C PHE A 77 -4.84 -3.70 -8.69
N TRP A 78 -4.43 -3.01 -7.62
CA TRP A 78 -4.89 -3.36 -6.27
C TRP A 78 -6.37 -2.99 -6.04
N ILE A 79 -6.86 -1.94 -6.68
CA ILE A 79 -8.28 -1.63 -6.65
C ILE A 79 -9.07 -2.77 -7.29
N ASN A 80 -8.62 -3.24 -8.45
CA ASN A 80 -9.26 -4.36 -9.13
C ASN A 80 -9.19 -5.66 -8.31
N VAL A 81 -8.07 -5.90 -7.65
CA VAL A 81 -7.96 -7.05 -6.74
C VAL A 81 -9.04 -6.98 -5.66
N ALA A 82 -9.13 -5.86 -4.96
CA ALA A 82 -10.06 -5.72 -3.84
C ALA A 82 -11.52 -5.79 -4.26
N THR A 83 -11.86 -5.19 -5.41
CA THR A 83 -13.26 -4.99 -5.80
C THR A 83 -13.78 -5.99 -6.81
N LYS A 84 -12.90 -6.64 -7.57
CA LYS A 84 -13.32 -7.53 -8.66
C LYS A 84 -12.74 -8.92 -8.55
N TRP A 85 -11.43 -9.04 -8.42
CA TRP A 85 -10.76 -10.34 -8.59
C TRP A 85 -10.74 -11.18 -7.32
N ALA A 86 -10.48 -10.58 -6.16
CA ALA A 86 -10.40 -11.33 -4.91
C ALA A 86 -11.71 -12.04 -4.55
N PRO A 87 -12.90 -11.42 -4.74
CA PRO A 87 -14.15 -12.15 -4.49
C PRO A 87 -14.25 -13.44 -5.30
N SER A 88 -13.86 -13.39 -6.58
CA SER A 88 -13.87 -14.56 -7.46
C SER A 88 -12.83 -15.59 -7.01
N TRP A 89 -11.62 -15.13 -6.69
CA TRP A 89 -10.56 -16.03 -6.23
C TRP A 89 -10.91 -16.69 -4.90
N GLN A 90 -11.53 -15.96 -3.99
CA GLN A 90 -11.96 -16.51 -2.70
C GLN A 90 -12.99 -17.61 -2.92
N ALA A 91 -13.95 -17.40 -3.82
CA ALA A 91 -14.97 -18.38 -4.13
C ALA A 91 -14.38 -19.67 -4.70
N LYS A 92 -13.20 -19.59 -5.30
CA LYS A 92 -12.48 -20.72 -5.90
C LYS A 92 -11.37 -21.26 -5.00
N GLY A 93 -11.36 -20.89 -3.71
CA GLY A 93 -10.36 -21.34 -2.77
C GLY A 93 -8.99 -20.73 -3.00
N TRP A 94 -8.95 -19.48 -3.48
CA TRP A 94 -7.72 -18.72 -3.76
C TRP A 94 -6.90 -19.34 -4.89
N ARG A 95 -7.59 -19.77 -5.93
CA ARG A 95 -6.99 -20.30 -7.14
C ARG A 95 -7.47 -19.51 -8.35
N LYS A 96 -6.70 -19.52 -9.40
CA LYS A 96 -7.10 -18.90 -10.66
C LYS A 96 -6.72 -19.79 -11.84
N PRO A 97 -7.39 -19.65 -12.99
CA PRO A 97 -6.96 -20.31 -14.21
C PRO A 97 -5.51 -19.91 -14.54
N GLY A 98 -4.68 -20.87 -14.85
CA GLY A 98 -3.30 -20.61 -15.22
C GLY A 98 -2.29 -20.67 -14.09
N GLY A 99 -2.71 -20.99 -12.86
CA GLY A 99 -1.76 -21.28 -11.79
C GLY A 99 -1.98 -20.51 -10.50
N GLU A 100 -0.89 -20.23 -9.79
CA GLU A 100 -0.92 -19.60 -8.49
C GLU A 100 -1.16 -18.10 -8.59
N ILE A 101 -1.82 -17.56 -7.56
CA ILE A 101 -1.99 -16.12 -7.42
C ILE A 101 -0.72 -15.55 -6.82
N LYS A 102 -0.08 -14.64 -7.54
CA LYS A 102 1.13 -13.98 -7.05
C LYS A 102 0.79 -13.06 -5.88
N ASN A 103 1.71 -12.95 -4.93
CA ASN A 103 1.53 -12.08 -3.75
C ASN A 103 0.29 -12.44 -2.95
N LEU A 104 -0.02 -13.73 -2.86
CA LEU A 104 -1.24 -14.21 -2.20
C LEU A 104 -1.33 -13.73 -0.75
N ASP A 105 -0.21 -13.64 -0.05
CA ASP A 105 -0.15 -13.12 1.31
C ASP A 105 -0.77 -11.72 1.41
N LEU A 106 -0.39 -10.85 0.48
CA LEU A 106 -0.91 -9.47 0.45
C LEU A 106 -2.34 -9.41 -0.08
N VAL A 107 -2.64 -10.24 -1.09
CA VAL A 107 -4.00 -10.31 -1.66
C VAL A 107 -5.01 -10.67 -0.59
N THR A 108 -4.74 -11.73 0.18
CA THR A 108 -5.68 -12.19 1.21
C THR A 108 -5.80 -11.19 2.35
N GLU A 109 -4.70 -10.60 2.79
CA GLU A 109 -4.71 -9.63 3.87
C GLU A 109 -5.43 -8.35 3.46
N LEU A 110 -5.10 -7.81 2.29
CA LEU A 110 -5.73 -6.59 1.80
C LEU A 110 -7.23 -6.78 1.63
N TYR A 111 -7.64 -7.89 1.04
CA TYR A 111 -9.05 -8.15 0.82
C TYR A 111 -9.82 -8.32 2.14
N ARG A 112 -9.25 -9.05 3.09
CA ARG A 112 -9.85 -9.21 4.41
C ARG A 112 -10.07 -7.85 5.09
N LEU A 113 -9.03 -7.02 5.10
CA LEU A 113 -9.12 -5.69 5.70
C LEU A 113 -10.11 -4.80 4.96
N TYR A 114 -10.13 -4.89 3.64
CA TYR A 114 -11.07 -4.10 2.83
C TYR A 114 -12.52 -4.49 3.13
N GLN A 115 -12.81 -5.80 3.22
CA GLN A 115 -14.16 -6.27 3.54
C GLN A 115 -14.63 -5.81 4.92
N GLU A 116 -13.73 -5.69 5.87
CA GLU A 116 -14.04 -5.24 7.22
C GLU A 116 -14.07 -3.72 7.35
N SER A 117 -13.77 -3.02 6.27
CA SER A 117 -13.60 -1.57 6.28
C SER A 117 -14.84 -0.85 5.75
N GLN A 118 -14.85 0.47 5.96
CA GLN A 118 -15.76 1.38 5.29
C GLN A 118 -14.95 2.30 4.35
N ALA A 119 -13.94 1.71 3.72
CA ALA A 119 -13.03 2.45 2.84
C ALA A 119 -13.57 2.51 1.42
N GLU A 120 -13.41 3.68 0.81
CA GLU A 120 -13.57 3.87 -0.62
C GLU A 120 -12.18 3.90 -1.25
N LEU A 121 -11.92 3.01 -2.20
CA LEU A 121 -10.66 3.01 -2.94
C LEU A 121 -10.84 3.87 -4.18
N VAL A 122 -9.98 4.86 -4.35
CA VAL A 122 -10.06 5.80 -5.46
C VAL A 122 -8.77 5.75 -6.26
N TRP A 123 -8.90 5.54 -7.56
CA TRP A 123 -7.75 5.55 -8.45
C TRP A 123 -7.40 6.98 -8.85
N THR A 124 -6.11 7.28 -8.82
CA THR A 124 -5.58 8.51 -9.38
C THR A 124 -4.46 8.15 -10.34
N ARG A 125 -4.30 8.95 -11.38
CA ARG A 125 -3.21 8.75 -12.32
C ARG A 125 -1.89 9.09 -11.61
N GLY A 126 -0.98 8.12 -11.54
CA GLY A 126 0.30 8.32 -10.87
C GLY A 126 1.11 9.43 -11.48
N HIS A 127 1.79 10.19 -10.63
CA HIS A 127 2.68 11.29 -11.05
C HIS A 127 2.00 12.34 -11.92
N ALA A 128 0.70 12.48 -11.82
CA ALA A 128 -0.08 13.37 -12.69
C ALA A 128 -0.18 14.78 -12.12
N GLY A 129 0.83 15.26 -11.42
CA GLY A 129 0.89 16.64 -10.99
C GLY A 129 0.06 16.98 -9.77
N THR A 130 -0.46 16.00 -9.03
CA THR A 130 -1.09 16.33 -7.76
C THR A 130 -0.03 16.37 -6.67
N GLU A 131 -0.07 17.43 -5.88
CA GLU A 131 0.88 17.66 -4.81
C GLU A 131 0.93 16.50 -3.82
N LEU A 132 -0.22 15.90 -3.49
CA LEU A 132 -0.27 14.80 -2.53
C LEU A 132 0.31 13.50 -3.09
N ASN A 133 0.18 13.26 -4.40
CA ASN A 133 0.83 12.13 -5.04
C ASN A 133 2.34 12.28 -5.02
N GLU A 134 2.83 13.49 -5.29
CA GLU A 134 4.26 13.76 -5.24
C GLU A 134 4.81 13.63 -3.82
N LEU A 135 4.02 14.04 -2.83
CA LEU A 135 4.40 13.89 -1.43
C LEU A 135 4.49 12.42 -1.03
N ALA A 136 3.52 11.61 -1.44
CA ALA A 136 3.54 10.18 -1.16
C ALA A 136 4.73 9.49 -1.83
N ASP A 137 5.03 9.86 -3.08
CA ASP A 137 6.19 9.33 -3.80
C ASP A 137 7.49 9.69 -3.08
N HIS A 138 7.62 10.93 -2.66
CA HIS A 138 8.80 11.40 -1.94
C HIS A 138 9.03 10.55 -0.67
N TRP A 139 8.00 10.35 0.12
CA TRP A 139 8.14 9.60 1.37
C TRP A 139 8.31 8.10 1.17
N ALA A 140 7.73 7.53 0.12
CA ALA A 140 7.97 6.14 -0.24
C ALA A 140 9.45 5.94 -0.60
N ASN A 141 10.03 6.85 -1.37
CA ASN A 141 11.44 6.80 -1.71
C ASN A 141 12.33 7.01 -0.48
N ARG A 142 11.91 7.90 0.43
CA ARG A 142 12.64 8.11 1.68
C ARG A 142 12.66 6.84 2.53
N ALA A 143 11.52 6.18 2.65
CA ALA A 143 11.41 4.91 3.38
C ALA A 143 12.33 3.85 2.77
N ARG A 144 12.37 3.78 1.44
CA ARG A 144 13.25 2.86 0.73
C ARG A 144 14.73 3.15 1.02
N GLN A 145 15.12 4.41 0.96
CA GLN A 145 16.50 4.83 1.22
C GLN A 145 16.92 4.54 2.66
N LEU A 146 16.00 4.65 3.60
CA LEU A 146 16.24 4.35 5.01
C LEU A 146 16.15 2.86 5.32
N LYS A 147 15.77 2.03 4.35
CA LYS A 147 15.62 0.58 4.49
C LYS A 147 14.66 0.19 5.60
N LEU A 148 13.57 0.94 5.69
CA LEU A 148 12.55 0.65 6.70
C LEU A 148 11.82 -0.66 6.37
N THR A 149 11.28 -1.29 7.40
CA THR A 149 10.49 -2.52 7.27
C THR A 149 9.10 -2.29 7.85
N ASP A 150 8.95 -2.20 9.15
CA ASP A 150 7.66 -1.96 9.77
C ASP A 150 7.26 -0.49 9.63
N PRO A 151 5.95 -0.20 9.53
CA PRO A 151 5.51 1.17 9.45
C PRO A 151 5.90 1.99 10.69
N VAL A 152 6.43 3.17 10.46
CA VAL A 152 6.77 4.12 11.52
C VAL A 152 6.20 5.49 11.17
N LEU A 153 6.03 6.33 12.17
CA LEU A 153 5.57 7.69 11.93
C LEU A 153 6.61 8.47 11.14
N ALA A 154 6.18 9.13 10.08
CA ALA A 154 7.07 9.94 9.23
C ALA A 154 7.73 11.07 10.02
N GLU A 155 7.07 11.53 11.07
CA GLU A 155 7.56 12.59 11.95
C GLU A 155 8.49 12.10 13.05
N HIS A 156 8.82 10.81 13.07
CA HIS A 156 9.70 10.28 14.12
C HIS A 156 11.05 11.01 14.09
N PRO A 157 11.55 11.44 15.25
CA PRO A 157 12.78 12.24 15.29
C PRO A 157 13.98 11.66 14.58
N THR A 158 14.13 10.33 14.60
CA THR A 158 15.27 9.68 13.93
C THR A 158 15.20 9.75 12.41
N LEU A 159 14.05 10.13 11.84
CA LEU A 159 13.83 10.19 10.40
C LEU A 159 13.97 11.60 9.83
N LYS A 160 14.14 12.60 10.67
CA LYS A 160 14.17 14.01 10.24
C LYS A 160 15.54 14.51 9.78
N ARG A 161 16.47 13.64 9.54
CA ARG A 161 17.81 14.03 9.12
C ARG A 161 17.93 14.15 7.62
#